data_fabebb6b68a4dd7479598cac6d140d5e
#
_entry.id   fabebb6b68a4dd7479598cac6d140d5e
#
_cell.length_a   1.000
_cell.length_b   1.000
_cell.length_c   1.000
_cell.angle_alpha   90.00
_cell.angle_beta   90.00
_cell.angle_gamma   90.00
#
_symmetry.space_group_name_H-M   'P 1'
#
loop_
_entity.id
_entity.type
_entity.pdbx_description
1 polymer ?
#
loop_
_entity_poly.entity_id
_entity_poly.type
_entity_poly.pdbx_seq_one_letter_code
_entity_poly.pdbx_strand_id
1 'polypeptide(L)'
;MTNHLFELAENRKTEIVIPKLTKYFDIIIVTARSDEEMKYALEKFEKVNLNMVTVYNNEHKKIGKFIEEKVDYIIDDDSAICVNASNNNIHALYFKNNASDKLEENEYIKNVNNWGEIYRYLMMNENSI
;
A
#
# COMPACT_ATOMS: atom_id res chain seq x y z
N MET A 1 3.90 -6.69 11.37
CA MET A 1 3.74 -6.70 9.91
C MET A 1 3.50 -5.29 9.38
N THR A 2 4.20 -4.88 8.35
CA THR A 2 4.12 -3.52 7.81
C THR A 2 3.55 -3.54 6.41
N ASN A 3 2.64 -2.61 6.12
CA ASN A 3 1.98 -2.51 4.83
C ASN A 3 2.23 -1.15 4.20
N HIS A 4 2.30 -1.10 2.88
CA HIS A 4 2.50 0.12 2.13
C HIS A 4 1.24 0.51 1.39
N LEU A 5 0.80 1.78 1.54
CA LEU A 5 -0.32 2.35 0.82
C LEU A 5 0.13 3.55 0.03
N PHE A 6 -0.29 3.61 -1.23
CA PHE A 6 0.19 4.64 -2.13
C PHE A 6 -0.95 5.27 -2.93
N GLU A 7 -1.05 6.60 -2.86
CA GLU A 7 -1.88 7.45 -3.72
C GLU A 7 -3.39 7.26 -3.75
N LEU A 8 -3.98 6.55 -2.82
CA LEU A 8 -5.41 6.28 -2.85
C LEU A 8 -6.19 6.98 -1.75
N ALA A 9 -5.58 7.99 -1.12
CA ALA A 9 -6.17 8.71 0.01
C ALA A 9 -7.49 9.41 -0.31
N GLU A 10 -7.79 9.66 -1.58
CA GLU A 10 -9.02 10.32 -1.99
C GLU A 10 -10.18 9.37 -2.22
N ASN A 11 -9.94 8.07 -2.23
CA ASN A 11 -10.98 7.08 -2.40
C ASN A 11 -11.71 6.89 -1.07
N ARG A 12 -13.05 6.98 -1.07
CA ARG A 12 -13.85 6.83 0.15
C ARG A 12 -13.61 5.50 0.85
N LYS A 13 -13.35 4.43 0.11
CA LYS A 13 -13.08 3.11 0.68
C LYS A 13 -11.75 3.08 1.42
N THR A 14 -10.78 3.89 1.00
CA THR A 14 -9.51 4.05 1.72
C THR A 14 -9.77 4.55 3.14
N GLU A 15 -10.67 5.53 3.29
CA GLU A 15 -11.02 6.11 4.59
C GLU A 15 -11.68 5.09 5.53
N ILE A 16 -12.34 4.08 4.97
CA ILE A 16 -13.01 3.04 5.76
C ILE A 16 -12.06 1.87 6.05
N VAL A 17 -11.31 1.43 5.05
CA VAL A 17 -10.53 0.19 5.13
C VAL A 17 -9.23 0.38 5.91
N ILE A 18 -8.52 1.50 5.71
CA ILE A 18 -7.25 1.71 6.39
C ILE A 18 -7.38 1.70 7.92
N PRO A 19 -8.35 2.41 8.51
CA PRO A 19 -8.52 2.34 9.97
C PRO A 19 -8.79 0.92 10.47
N LYS A 20 -9.46 0.09 9.69
CA LYS A 20 -9.68 -1.31 10.05
C LYS A 20 -8.39 -2.12 9.99
N LEU A 21 -7.57 -1.87 8.98
CA LEU A 21 -6.29 -2.56 8.81
C LEU A 21 -5.28 -2.19 9.89
N THR A 22 -5.32 -0.97 10.43
CA THR A 22 -4.40 -0.55 11.49
C THR A 22 -4.52 -1.38 12.76
N LYS A 23 -5.63 -2.10 12.92
CA LYS A 23 -5.82 -3.01 14.06
C LYS A 23 -4.96 -4.27 13.95
N TYR A 24 -4.54 -4.61 12.75
CA TYR A 24 -3.85 -5.87 12.45
C TYR A 24 -2.47 -5.67 11.84
N PHE A 25 -2.20 -4.49 11.30
CA PHE A 25 -0.96 -4.20 10.57
C PHE A 25 -0.40 -2.85 11.00
N ASP A 26 0.93 -2.76 11.03
CA ASP A 26 1.61 -1.47 11.09
C ASP A 26 1.65 -0.92 9.66
N ILE A 27 1.02 0.22 9.44
CA ILE A 27 0.87 0.79 8.11
C ILE A 27 1.80 1.97 7.95
N ILE A 28 2.56 1.97 6.85
CA ILE A 28 3.36 3.11 6.43
C ILE A 28 2.94 3.52 5.03
N ILE A 29 3.15 4.78 4.71
CA ILE A 29 2.96 5.31 3.37
C ILE A 29 4.32 5.75 2.86
N VAL A 30 4.69 5.23 1.69
CA VAL A 30 5.96 5.58 1.04
C VAL A 30 5.61 6.22 -0.30
N THR A 31 6.04 7.45 -0.50
CA THR A 31 5.68 8.22 -1.69
C THR A 31 6.84 9.08 -2.16
N ALA A 32 6.88 9.35 -3.47
CA ALA A 32 7.84 10.27 -4.06
C ALA A 32 7.40 11.73 -3.93
N ARG A 33 6.20 12.01 -3.42
CA ARG A 33 5.70 13.36 -3.27
C ARG A 33 6.58 14.19 -2.35
N SER A 34 6.70 15.48 -2.66
CA SER A 34 7.42 16.43 -1.82
C SER A 34 6.63 16.78 -0.57
N ASP A 35 7.27 17.49 0.37
CA ASP A 35 6.61 17.97 1.59
C ASP A 35 5.39 18.83 1.27
N GLU A 36 5.49 19.72 0.27
CA GLU A 36 4.38 20.58 -0.14
C GLU A 36 3.22 19.76 -0.69
N GLU A 37 3.51 18.79 -1.54
CA GLU A 37 2.49 17.93 -2.12
C GLU A 37 1.79 17.08 -1.04
N MET A 38 2.51 16.67 -0.01
CA MET A 38 1.97 15.86 1.07
C MET A 38 1.15 16.66 2.08
N LYS A 39 1.34 17.96 2.15
CA LYS A 39 0.64 18.80 3.12
C LYS A 39 -0.88 18.63 3.07
N TYR A 40 -1.43 18.67 1.88
CA TYR A 40 -2.87 18.51 1.66
C TYR A 40 -3.34 17.07 2.02
N ALA A 41 -2.55 16.07 1.65
CA ALA A 41 -2.89 14.68 1.95
C ALA A 41 -2.84 14.42 3.46
N LEU A 42 -1.88 15.00 4.17
CA LEU A 42 -1.77 14.86 5.62
C LEU A 42 -2.96 15.49 6.34
N GLU A 43 -3.45 16.62 5.85
CA GLU A 43 -4.65 17.25 6.42
C GLU A 43 -5.87 16.33 6.28
N LYS A 44 -5.99 15.66 5.14
CA LYS A 44 -7.08 14.67 4.92
C LYS A 44 -6.94 13.47 5.84
N PHE A 45 -5.72 12.99 6.06
CA PHE A 45 -5.45 11.88 6.95
C PHE A 45 -5.89 12.18 8.39
N GLU A 46 -5.64 13.38 8.87
CA GLU A 46 -6.11 13.80 10.19
C GLU A 46 -7.62 13.72 10.32
N LYS A 47 -8.32 14.18 9.28
CA LYS A 47 -9.80 14.20 9.29
C LYS A 47 -10.42 12.82 9.38
N VAL A 48 -9.73 11.79 8.92
CA VAL A 48 -10.24 10.41 8.92
C VAL A 48 -9.48 9.51 9.90
N ASN A 49 -8.77 10.10 10.84
CA ASN A 49 -8.01 9.40 11.88
C ASN A 49 -6.90 8.49 11.33
N LEU A 50 -6.25 8.92 10.25
CA LEU A 50 -5.09 8.22 9.69
C LEU A 50 -3.76 8.79 10.18
N ASN A 51 -3.80 9.62 11.22
CA ASN A 51 -2.61 10.21 11.84
C ASN A 51 -1.72 9.16 12.55
N MET A 52 -2.23 7.94 12.72
CA MET A 52 -1.45 6.81 13.27
C MET A 52 -0.54 6.17 12.22
N VAL A 53 -0.69 6.54 10.97
CA VAL A 53 0.08 5.98 9.87
C VAL A 53 1.38 6.77 9.70
N THR A 54 2.51 6.08 9.64
CA THR A 54 3.80 6.73 9.40
C THR A 54 3.96 7.03 7.91
N VAL A 55 4.39 8.24 7.58
CA VAL A 55 4.54 8.68 6.20
C VAL A 55 6.01 8.97 5.90
N TYR A 56 6.53 8.36 4.83
CA TYR A 56 7.85 8.64 4.29
C TYR A 56 7.68 9.26 2.91
N ASN A 57 7.85 10.55 2.81
CA ASN A 57 7.75 11.26 1.54
C ASN A 57 9.13 11.54 0.95
N ASN A 58 9.18 12.07 -0.27
CA ASN A 58 10.43 12.28 -1.03
C ASN A 58 11.20 10.99 -1.31
N GLU A 59 10.55 9.83 -1.25
CA GLU A 59 11.19 8.54 -1.48
C GLU A 59 11.11 8.18 -2.97
N HIS A 60 12.21 8.45 -3.71
CA HIS A 60 12.27 8.17 -5.14
C HIS A 60 12.77 6.75 -5.44
N LYS A 61 13.29 6.05 -4.44
CA LYS A 61 13.71 4.64 -4.53
C LYS A 61 12.92 3.83 -3.52
N LYS A 62 11.66 3.59 -3.82
CA LYS A 62 10.74 2.94 -2.88
C LYS A 62 11.20 1.56 -2.42
N ILE A 63 11.81 0.78 -3.31
CA ILE A 63 12.27 -0.58 -2.96
C ILE A 63 13.27 -0.55 -1.81
N GLY A 64 14.22 0.39 -1.84
CA GLY A 64 15.17 0.53 -0.73
C GLY A 64 14.47 0.79 0.60
N LYS A 65 13.43 1.63 0.56
CA LYS A 65 12.65 1.95 1.76
C LYS A 65 11.85 0.74 2.24
N PHE A 66 11.26 -0.02 1.33
CA PHE A 66 10.52 -1.23 1.69
C PHE A 66 11.43 -2.24 2.40
N ILE A 67 12.64 -2.42 1.91
CA ILE A 67 13.61 -3.34 2.51
C ILE A 67 14.06 -2.83 3.88
N GLU A 68 14.38 -1.55 3.97
CA GLU A 68 14.80 -0.92 5.22
C GLU A 68 13.76 -1.08 6.32
N GLU A 69 12.48 -0.88 5.98
CA GLU A 69 11.37 -0.98 6.92
C GLU A 69 10.84 -2.40 7.09
N LYS A 70 11.44 -3.38 6.43
CA LYS A 70 11.05 -4.80 6.50
C LYS A 70 9.57 -5.01 6.19
N VAL A 71 9.12 -4.39 5.11
CA VAL A 71 7.74 -4.46 4.67
C VAL A 71 7.41 -5.86 4.17
N ASP A 72 6.29 -6.43 4.62
CA ASP A 72 5.81 -7.75 4.17
C ASP A 72 4.89 -7.66 2.96
N TYR A 73 4.09 -6.60 2.89
CA TYR A 73 3.11 -6.37 1.82
C TYR A 73 3.21 -4.94 1.32
N ILE A 74 3.09 -4.77 0.02
CA ILE A 74 2.89 -3.44 -0.57
C ILE A 74 1.58 -3.41 -1.35
N ILE A 75 0.98 -2.24 -1.44
CA ILE A 75 -0.17 -1.97 -2.29
C ILE A 75 0.23 -0.79 -3.16
N ASP A 76 0.33 -1.01 -4.45
CA ASP A 76 0.81 0.03 -5.37
C ASP A 76 0.13 -0.12 -6.73
N ASP A 77 -0.06 0.98 -7.42
CA ASP A 77 -0.62 1.02 -8.76
C ASP A 77 0.44 1.03 -9.86
N ASP A 78 1.71 1.00 -9.48
CA ASP A 78 2.84 0.95 -10.40
C ASP A 78 3.30 -0.49 -10.56
N SER A 79 3.12 -1.04 -11.78
CA SER A 79 3.47 -2.42 -12.06
C SER A 79 4.95 -2.71 -11.88
N ALA A 80 5.83 -1.78 -12.24
CA ALA A 80 7.27 -1.97 -12.10
C ALA A 80 7.68 -2.08 -10.63
N ILE A 81 7.07 -1.26 -9.78
CA ILE A 81 7.32 -1.33 -8.33
C ILE A 81 6.85 -2.68 -7.78
N CYS A 82 5.68 -3.15 -8.20
CA CYS A 82 5.16 -4.43 -7.75
C CYS A 82 6.05 -5.60 -8.18
N VAL A 83 6.52 -5.60 -9.42
CA VAL A 83 7.44 -6.64 -9.91
C VAL A 83 8.75 -6.62 -9.13
N ASN A 84 9.31 -5.43 -8.93
CA ASN A 84 10.57 -5.28 -8.19
C ASN A 84 10.41 -5.74 -6.73
N ALA A 85 9.30 -5.40 -6.08
CA ALA A 85 9.01 -5.86 -4.73
C ALA A 85 8.93 -7.39 -4.67
N SER A 86 8.23 -8.00 -5.61
CA SER A 86 8.09 -9.46 -5.66
C SER A 86 9.44 -10.15 -5.83
N ASN A 87 10.35 -9.56 -6.60
CA ASN A 87 11.71 -10.08 -6.78
C ASN A 87 12.53 -10.01 -5.49
N ASN A 88 12.09 -9.22 -4.52
CA ASN A 88 12.72 -9.09 -3.21
C ASN A 88 11.92 -9.81 -2.12
N ASN A 89 11.06 -10.75 -2.51
CA ASN A 89 10.23 -11.55 -1.61
C ASN A 89 9.25 -10.72 -0.77
N ILE A 90 8.78 -9.62 -1.34
CA ILE A 90 7.74 -8.78 -0.73
C ILE A 90 6.45 -9.05 -1.50
N HIS A 91 5.38 -9.36 -0.77
CA HIS A 91 4.07 -9.58 -1.39
C HIS A 91 3.53 -8.27 -1.95
N ALA A 92 3.29 -8.24 -3.25
CA ALA A 92 2.85 -7.05 -3.96
C ALA A 92 1.40 -7.20 -4.40
N LEU A 93 0.54 -6.32 -3.90
CA LEU A 93 -0.83 -6.18 -4.33
C LEU A 93 -0.86 -5.08 -5.38
N TYR A 94 -0.96 -5.49 -6.65
CA TYR A 94 -1.01 -4.55 -7.76
C TYR A 94 -2.43 -4.01 -7.90
N PHE A 95 -2.60 -2.76 -7.52
CA PHE A 95 -3.90 -2.08 -7.60
C PHE A 95 -4.10 -1.58 -9.03
N LYS A 96 -4.64 -2.45 -9.89
CA LYS A 96 -4.81 -2.11 -11.30
C LYS A 96 -6.09 -1.28 -11.52
N ASN A 97 -6.07 -0.43 -12.51
CA ASN A 97 -7.26 0.25 -12.99
C ASN A 97 -7.80 -0.47 -14.23
N ASN A 98 -8.95 -0.01 -14.75
CA ASN A 98 -9.59 -0.66 -15.89
C ASN A 98 -8.76 -0.59 -17.18
N ALA A 99 -7.87 0.38 -17.28
CA ALA A 99 -7.05 0.59 -18.47
C ALA A 99 -5.71 -0.15 -18.41
N SER A 100 -5.30 -0.64 -17.25
CA SER A 100 -4.02 -1.32 -17.10
C SER A 100 -4.15 -2.83 -17.31
N ASP A 101 -3.08 -3.42 -17.81
CA ASP A 101 -2.99 -4.87 -17.98
C ASP A 101 -2.69 -5.54 -16.65
N LYS A 102 -3.19 -6.76 -16.48
CA LYS A 102 -2.87 -7.56 -15.31
C LYS A 102 -1.41 -7.98 -15.35
N LEU A 103 -0.79 -8.09 -14.17
CA LEU A 103 0.48 -8.78 -14.02
C LEU A 103 0.22 -10.29 -13.93
N GLU A 104 1.21 -11.09 -14.32
CA GLU A 104 1.15 -12.52 -14.10
C GLU A 104 1.26 -12.78 -12.60
N GLU A 105 0.24 -13.45 -12.04
CA GLU A 105 0.21 -13.73 -10.61
C GLU A 105 1.15 -14.89 -10.25
N ASN A 106 1.77 -14.78 -9.10
CA ASN A 106 2.60 -15.82 -8.53
C ASN A 106 2.50 -15.76 -7.00
N GLU A 107 3.42 -16.39 -6.28
CA GLU A 107 3.42 -16.37 -4.82
C GLU A 107 3.44 -14.96 -4.23
N TYR A 108 4.10 -14.01 -4.92
CA TYR A 108 4.32 -12.67 -4.40
C TYR A 108 3.56 -11.56 -5.15
N ILE A 109 2.80 -11.89 -6.20
CA ILE A 109 2.04 -10.89 -6.96
C ILE A 109 0.56 -11.27 -6.99
N LYS A 110 -0.29 -10.32 -6.59
CA LYS A 110 -1.74 -10.44 -6.66
C LYS A 110 -2.32 -9.18 -7.30
N ASN A 111 -3.12 -9.35 -8.34
CA ASN A 111 -3.87 -8.24 -8.94
C ASN A 111 -5.12 -7.96 -8.09
N VAL A 112 -5.35 -6.72 -7.75
CA VAL A 112 -6.54 -6.29 -6.99
C VAL A 112 -7.19 -5.12 -7.70
N ASN A 113 -8.49 -5.02 -7.62
CA ASN A 113 -9.27 -3.99 -8.31
C ASN A 113 -9.92 -2.99 -7.36
N ASN A 114 -10.03 -3.32 -6.09
CA ASN A 114 -10.70 -2.47 -5.12
C ASN A 114 -10.23 -2.80 -3.70
N TRP A 115 -10.58 -1.91 -2.76
CA TRP A 115 -10.17 -2.07 -1.36
C TRP A 115 -10.81 -3.27 -0.67
N GLY A 116 -11.98 -3.69 -1.12
CA GLY A 116 -12.62 -4.90 -0.58
C GLY A 116 -11.79 -6.15 -0.87
N GLU A 117 -11.25 -6.26 -2.07
CA GLU A 117 -10.37 -7.36 -2.43
C GLU A 117 -9.06 -7.33 -1.63
N ILE A 118 -8.50 -6.13 -1.45
CA ILE A 118 -7.28 -5.94 -0.65
C ILE A 118 -7.50 -6.40 0.79
N TYR A 119 -8.56 -5.91 1.42
CA TYR A 119 -8.90 -6.27 2.79
C TYR A 119 -9.06 -7.77 2.94
N ARG A 120 -9.81 -8.37 2.04
CA ARG A 120 -10.08 -9.81 2.07
C ARG A 120 -8.80 -10.64 1.93
N TYR A 121 -7.95 -10.26 0.99
CA TYR A 121 -6.69 -10.94 0.76
C TYR A 121 -5.78 -10.88 1.99
N LEU A 122 -5.62 -9.69 2.56
CA LEU A 122 -4.77 -9.49 3.72
C LEU A 122 -5.28 -10.27 4.94
N MET A 123 -6.59 -10.23 5.17
CA MET A 123 -7.16 -10.94 6.32
C MET A 123 -7.08 -12.45 6.15
N MET A 124 -7.26 -12.96 4.96
CA MET A 124 -7.13 -14.39 4.68
C MET A 124 -5.69 -14.88 4.90
N ASN A 125 -4.72 -14.11 4.45
CA ASN A 125 -3.31 -14.48 4.62
C ASN A 125 -2.89 -14.47 6.09
N GLU A 126 -3.39 -13.52 6.87
CA GLU A 126 -3.11 -13.48 8.31
C GLU A 126 -3.75 -14.66 9.04
N ASN A 127 -4.97 -15.03 8.66
CA ASN A 127 -5.70 -16.10 9.33
C ASN A 127 -5.24 -17.50 8.90
N SER A 128 -4.43 -17.61 7.87
CA SER A 128 -3.93 -18.91 7.38
C SER A 128 -2.64 -19.36 8.06
N ILE A 129 -2.13 -18.58 8.99
CA ILE A 129 -0.90 -18.92 9.69
C ILE A 129 -1.16 -19.79 10.91
#